data_b7cdda780c4d9d1277a2bd6a753e8b91
#
_entry.id   b7cdda780c4d9d1277a2bd6a753e8b91
#
_cell.length_a   1.000
_cell.length_b   1.000
_cell.length_c   1.000
_cell.angle_alpha   90.00
_cell.angle_beta   90.00
_cell.angle_gamma   90.00
#
_symmetry.space_group_name_H-M   'P 1'
#
loop_
_entity.id
_entity.type
_entity.pdbx_description
1 polymer ?
#
loop_
_entity_poly.entity_id
_entity_poly.type
_entity_poly.pdbx_seq_one_letter_code
_entity_poly.pdbx_strand_id
1 'polypeptide(L)'
;MIKNAYINILEISSVSLSTGSASTSYPLYRLYDRDIGRLFKAGSSATLEILINQGTAGTVVDRMLIPSGHNLSGMALSLQNSTNGSTFATVYSCTQADTALINATFATDIKQYWRLVITSPATAPQIPELFLTRDYTWESDPHLYGVGSLDNIFNVENDVAAGGQDRFLVFGNPKKQRNYKVVGADSTQETNILTFNNAWAGSKPFWLFDHSSEWIYGKLVSPLNLKIDDMNIYSFDFKFLEVLP
;
A
#
# COMPACT_ATOMS: atom_id res chain seq x y z
N MET A 1 -9.41 11.43 10.26
CA MET A 1 -9.13 9.97 10.51
C MET A 1 -7.82 9.60 9.86
N ILE A 2 -6.91 8.96 10.60
CA ILE A 2 -5.69 8.36 10.06
C ILE A 2 -5.80 6.84 10.15
N LYS A 3 -5.54 6.16 9.05
CA LYS A 3 -5.46 4.70 8.98
C LYS A 3 -4.19 4.27 8.28
N ASN A 4 -3.77 3.07 8.53
CA ASN A 4 -2.70 2.44 7.76
C ASN A 4 -3.11 1.06 7.23
N ALA A 5 -2.39 0.63 6.21
CA ALA A 5 -2.47 -0.70 5.64
C ALA A 5 -1.03 -1.18 5.41
N TYR A 6 -0.45 -1.81 6.43
CA TYR A 6 0.97 -2.18 6.43
C TYR A 6 1.22 -3.66 6.19
N ILE A 7 0.28 -4.53 6.57
CA ILE A 7 0.41 -5.96 6.29
C ILE A 7 -0.10 -6.23 4.89
N ASN A 8 0.78 -6.70 4.01
CA ASN A 8 0.37 -7.26 2.73
C ASN A 8 0.36 -8.79 2.86
N ILE A 9 -0.82 -9.41 2.77
CA ILE A 9 -0.93 -10.87 2.94
C ILE A 9 -0.15 -11.66 1.89
N LEU A 10 0.16 -11.06 0.74
CA LEU A 10 0.96 -11.71 -0.30
C LEU A 10 2.39 -12.02 0.19
N GLU A 11 2.95 -11.20 1.09
CA GLU A 11 4.31 -11.41 1.61
C GLU A 11 4.43 -12.61 2.56
N ILE A 12 3.31 -12.98 3.19
CA ILE A 12 3.24 -14.07 4.18
C ILE A 12 2.50 -15.30 3.65
N SER A 13 2.16 -15.31 2.37
CA SER A 13 1.36 -16.34 1.70
C SER A 13 2.14 -17.02 0.57
N SER A 14 1.66 -18.15 0.13
CA SER A 14 2.08 -18.71 -1.16
C SER A 14 1.32 -18.02 -2.28
N VAL A 15 2.01 -17.37 -3.19
CA VAL A 15 1.44 -16.67 -4.35
C VAL A 15 1.79 -17.42 -5.62
N SER A 16 0.80 -17.69 -6.45
CA SER A 16 0.97 -18.42 -7.71
C SER A 16 0.00 -17.89 -8.77
N LEU A 17 0.22 -18.27 -10.02
CA LEU A 17 -0.74 -18.04 -11.09
C LEU A 17 -1.51 -19.35 -11.31
N SER A 18 -2.83 -19.31 -11.11
CA SER A 18 -3.71 -20.45 -11.44
C SER A 18 -4.10 -20.45 -12.91
N THR A 19 -4.09 -19.28 -13.56
CA THR A 19 -4.30 -19.11 -14.99
C THR A 19 -3.37 -18.02 -15.50
N GLY A 20 -2.81 -18.21 -16.70
CA GLY A 20 -1.83 -17.32 -17.30
C GLY A 20 -0.40 -17.64 -16.88
N SER A 21 0.53 -16.79 -17.24
CA SER A 21 1.95 -16.89 -16.92
C SER A 21 2.54 -15.52 -16.63
N ALA A 22 3.67 -15.49 -15.90
CA ALA A 22 4.46 -14.29 -15.74
C ALA A 22 5.45 -14.15 -16.92
N SER A 23 5.75 -12.93 -17.32
CA SER A 23 6.88 -12.66 -18.21
C SER A 23 8.19 -12.95 -17.47
N THR A 24 9.16 -13.56 -18.15
CA THR A 24 10.45 -13.94 -17.55
C THR A 24 11.23 -12.76 -16.97
N SER A 25 11.11 -11.57 -17.60
CA SER A 25 11.77 -10.34 -17.14
C SER A 25 11.00 -9.59 -16.07
N TYR A 26 9.75 -10.00 -15.78
CA TYR A 26 8.82 -9.32 -14.85
C TYR A 26 8.14 -10.34 -13.94
N PRO A 27 8.91 -11.00 -13.08
CA PRO A 27 8.46 -12.16 -12.30
C PRO A 27 7.37 -11.82 -11.27
N LEU A 28 6.65 -12.86 -10.84
CA LEU A 28 5.47 -12.76 -9.97
C LEU A 28 5.76 -12.09 -8.62
N TYR A 29 6.95 -12.28 -8.02
CA TYR A 29 7.29 -11.70 -6.73
C TYR A 29 7.26 -10.16 -6.72
N ARG A 30 7.35 -9.49 -7.89
CA ARG A 30 7.22 -8.04 -8.01
C ARG A 30 5.84 -7.50 -7.65
N LEU A 31 4.85 -8.38 -7.50
CA LEU A 31 3.53 -7.98 -7.00
C LEU A 31 3.54 -7.62 -5.50
N TYR A 32 4.60 -7.98 -4.77
CA TYR A 32 4.65 -7.82 -3.32
C TYR A 32 6.07 -7.59 -2.78
N ASP A 33 6.98 -7.06 -3.60
CA ASP A 33 8.36 -6.74 -3.18
C ASP A 33 8.50 -5.33 -2.57
N ARG A 34 7.40 -4.58 -2.49
CA ARG A 34 7.31 -3.22 -1.96
C ARG A 34 8.03 -2.16 -2.81
N ASP A 35 8.39 -2.50 -4.03
CA ASP A 35 9.04 -1.60 -4.97
C ASP A 35 8.09 -1.26 -6.13
N ILE A 36 7.28 -0.21 -5.96
CA ILE A 36 6.30 0.22 -6.98
C ILE A 36 6.96 0.71 -8.28
N GLY A 37 8.28 0.93 -8.30
CA GLY A 37 9.05 1.20 -9.52
C GLY A 37 9.32 -0.06 -10.34
N ARG A 38 9.04 -1.26 -9.81
CA ARG A 38 9.20 -2.53 -10.48
C ARG A 38 7.85 -3.14 -10.80
N LEU A 39 7.56 -3.34 -12.06
CA LEU A 39 6.29 -3.91 -12.49
C LEU A 39 6.35 -5.43 -12.56
N PHE A 40 5.29 -6.09 -12.08
CA PHE A 40 4.91 -7.40 -12.57
C PHE A 40 4.27 -7.25 -13.96
N LYS A 41 4.52 -8.20 -14.87
CA LYS A 41 3.88 -8.26 -16.17
C LYS A 41 3.46 -9.69 -16.48
N ALA A 42 2.20 -9.87 -16.91
CA ALA A 42 1.75 -11.15 -17.44
C ALA A 42 2.48 -11.50 -18.76
N GLY A 43 2.63 -12.77 -19.03
CA GLY A 43 3.29 -13.27 -20.24
C GLY A 43 2.47 -13.07 -21.52
N SER A 44 1.16 -12.83 -21.39
CA SER A 44 0.23 -12.65 -22.52
C SER A 44 -0.96 -11.80 -22.16
N SER A 45 -1.77 -11.41 -23.15
CA SER A 45 -3.06 -10.73 -23.00
C SER A 45 -4.24 -11.69 -22.76
N ALA A 46 -3.99 -12.86 -22.22
CA ALA A 46 -5.04 -13.80 -21.81
C ALA A 46 -5.54 -13.48 -20.40
N THR A 47 -6.65 -14.10 -19.99
CA THR A 47 -7.13 -14.06 -18.60
C THR A 47 -6.00 -14.40 -17.64
N LEU A 48 -5.84 -13.61 -16.60
CA LEU A 48 -4.86 -13.79 -15.55
C LEU A 48 -5.55 -14.06 -14.23
N GLU A 49 -5.14 -15.10 -13.53
CA GLU A 49 -5.61 -15.40 -12.18
C GLU A 49 -4.42 -15.51 -11.23
N ILE A 50 -4.37 -14.60 -10.26
CA ILE A 50 -3.36 -14.58 -9.19
C ILE A 50 -3.99 -15.22 -7.96
N LEU A 51 -3.50 -16.40 -7.59
CA LEU A 51 -3.96 -17.16 -6.43
C LEU A 51 -3.03 -16.93 -5.24
N ILE A 52 -3.61 -16.58 -4.10
CA ILE A 52 -2.95 -16.36 -2.83
C ILE A 52 -3.47 -17.40 -1.83
N ASN A 53 -2.58 -18.21 -1.26
CA ASN A 53 -2.90 -19.19 -0.24
C ASN A 53 -2.21 -18.80 1.07
N GLN A 54 -3.02 -18.37 2.05
CA GLN A 54 -2.57 -17.96 3.38
C GLN A 54 -2.30 -19.14 4.35
N GLY A 55 -2.53 -20.37 3.89
CA GLY A 55 -2.53 -21.52 4.79
C GLY A 55 -3.76 -21.55 5.71
N THR A 56 -3.73 -22.41 6.72
CA THR A 56 -4.89 -22.66 7.59
C THR A 56 -5.24 -21.51 8.53
N ALA A 57 -4.28 -20.63 8.83
CA ALA A 57 -4.44 -19.57 9.83
C ALA A 57 -4.97 -18.24 9.28
N GLY A 58 -5.33 -18.14 8.05
CA GLY A 58 -5.85 -16.96 7.35
C GLY A 58 -5.74 -15.60 8.09
N THR A 59 -5.38 -14.55 7.40
CA THR A 59 -5.33 -13.19 7.97
C THR A 59 -6.58 -12.42 7.54
N VAL A 60 -7.06 -11.53 8.40
CA VAL A 60 -8.19 -10.64 8.11
C VAL A 60 -7.85 -9.73 6.93
N VAL A 61 -8.75 -9.66 5.95
CA VAL A 61 -8.62 -8.79 4.78
C VAL A 61 -9.95 -8.05 4.56
N ASP A 62 -9.88 -6.75 4.31
CA ASP A 62 -11.03 -5.91 4.00
C ASP A 62 -10.74 -4.87 2.89
N ARG A 63 -9.52 -4.92 2.33
CA ARG A 63 -9.07 -3.96 1.33
C ARG A 63 -8.13 -4.55 0.30
N MET A 64 -8.28 -4.11 -0.94
CA MET A 64 -7.32 -4.30 -2.01
C MET A 64 -6.83 -2.93 -2.52
N LEU A 65 -5.51 -2.77 -2.63
CA LEU A 65 -4.87 -1.58 -3.19
C LEU A 65 -3.93 -1.99 -4.32
N ILE A 66 -4.05 -1.31 -5.46
CA ILE A 66 -3.08 -1.40 -6.56
C ILE A 66 -2.67 0.03 -6.91
N PRO A 67 -1.37 0.39 -6.77
CA PRO A 67 -0.89 1.75 -7.05
C PRO A 67 -1.20 2.18 -8.49
N SER A 68 -1.24 3.49 -8.71
CA SER A 68 -1.25 4.06 -10.08
C SER A 68 -0.05 3.60 -10.89
N GLY A 69 -0.14 3.69 -12.21
CA GLY A 69 0.91 3.22 -13.13
C GLY A 69 0.70 1.78 -13.63
N HIS A 70 -0.40 1.11 -13.24
CA HIS A 70 -0.84 -0.12 -13.89
C HIS A 70 -1.46 0.16 -15.26
N ASN A 71 -1.58 -0.85 -16.11
CA ASN A 71 -2.24 -0.76 -17.43
C ASN A 71 -3.61 -1.45 -17.49
N LEU A 72 -4.32 -1.51 -16.37
CA LEU A 72 -5.57 -2.27 -16.24
C LEU A 72 -6.81 -1.52 -16.77
N SER A 73 -6.67 -0.34 -17.35
CA SER A 73 -7.78 0.42 -17.94
C SER A 73 -8.55 -0.41 -18.99
N GLY A 74 -9.87 -0.44 -18.86
CA GLY A 74 -10.76 -1.24 -19.70
C GLY A 74 -10.85 -2.73 -19.33
N MET A 75 -10.04 -3.21 -18.38
CA MET A 75 -10.06 -4.62 -17.94
C MET A 75 -11.07 -4.84 -16.82
N ALA A 76 -11.74 -5.99 -16.84
CA ALA A 76 -12.61 -6.39 -15.75
C ALA A 76 -11.79 -7.12 -14.67
N LEU A 77 -11.94 -6.65 -13.43
CA LEU A 77 -11.29 -7.21 -12.24
C LEU A 77 -12.34 -7.85 -11.33
N SER A 78 -12.01 -9.01 -10.79
CA SER A 78 -12.82 -9.69 -9.78
C SER A 78 -11.91 -10.22 -8.69
N LEU A 79 -12.08 -9.73 -7.45
CA LEU A 79 -11.45 -10.31 -6.27
C LEU A 79 -12.41 -11.33 -5.67
N GLN A 80 -11.91 -12.51 -5.43
CA GLN A 80 -12.66 -13.65 -4.95
C GLN A 80 -11.97 -14.28 -3.76
N ASN A 81 -12.73 -14.95 -2.89
CA ASN A 81 -12.21 -15.70 -1.78
C ASN A 81 -12.77 -17.11 -1.70
N SER A 82 -12.10 -17.99 -0.96
CA SER A 82 -12.49 -19.37 -0.76
C SER A 82 -11.91 -19.94 0.53
N THR A 83 -12.64 -20.88 1.14
CA THR A 83 -12.15 -21.69 2.28
C THR A 83 -11.44 -22.96 1.84
N ASN A 84 -11.70 -23.46 0.63
CA ASN A 84 -11.24 -24.78 0.15
C ASN A 84 -10.39 -24.73 -1.12
N GLY A 85 -10.20 -23.53 -1.72
CA GLY A 85 -9.42 -23.34 -2.95
C GLY A 85 -10.10 -23.84 -4.24
N SER A 86 -11.32 -24.33 -4.16
CA SER A 86 -12.06 -24.87 -5.33
C SER A 86 -13.30 -24.05 -5.65
N THR A 87 -14.07 -23.67 -4.64
CA THR A 87 -15.28 -22.85 -4.81
C THR A 87 -14.99 -21.44 -4.35
N PHE A 88 -15.03 -20.49 -5.26
CA PHE A 88 -14.73 -19.09 -5.01
C PHE A 88 -15.99 -18.23 -5.03
N ALA A 89 -16.09 -17.30 -4.07
CA ALA A 89 -17.13 -16.27 -4.00
C ALA A 89 -16.50 -14.92 -4.34
N THR A 90 -17.17 -14.12 -5.18
CA THR A 90 -16.75 -12.77 -5.52
C THR A 90 -17.05 -11.82 -4.37
N VAL A 91 -16.05 -11.09 -3.88
CA VAL A 91 -16.18 -10.06 -2.82
C VAL A 91 -16.09 -8.64 -3.37
N TYR A 92 -15.44 -8.48 -4.52
CA TYR A 92 -15.35 -7.20 -5.22
C TYR A 92 -15.24 -7.44 -6.73
N SER A 93 -15.86 -6.57 -7.53
CA SER A 93 -15.70 -6.56 -8.98
C SER A 93 -15.86 -5.16 -9.55
N CYS A 94 -15.09 -4.84 -10.58
CA CYS A 94 -15.20 -3.60 -11.34
C CYS A 94 -14.66 -3.79 -12.76
N THR A 95 -15.01 -2.86 -13.65
CA THR A 95 -14.22 -2.61 -14.86
C THR A 95 -13.41 -1.35 -14.60
N GLN A 96 -12.10 -1.47 -14.68
CA GLN A 96 -11.20 -0.36 -14.37
C GLN A 96 -11.28 0.71 -15.47
N ALA A 97 -11.57 1.95 -15.09
CA ALA A 97 -11.77 3.04 -16.05
C ALA A 97 -10.47 3.67 -16.55
N ASP A 98 -9.45 3.72 -15.67
CA ASP A 98 -8.20 4.45 -15.90
C ASP A 98 -6.98 3.70 -15.31
N THR A 99 -5.87 4.40 -15.14
CA THR A 99 -4.62 3.89 -14.53
C THR A 99 -4.35 4.46 -13.13
N ALA A 100 -5.38 5.07 -12.51
CA ALA A 100 -5.28 5.61 -11.16
C ALA A 100 -5.26 4.51 -10.09
N LEU A 101 -4.99 4.89 -8.85
CA LEU A 101 -5.03 3.98 -7.71
C LEU A 101 -6.34 3.19 -7.65
N ILE A 102 -6.25 1.88 -7.67
CA ILE A 102 -7.39 0.99 -7.35
C ILE A 102 -7.44 0.84 -5.84
N ASN A 103 -8.54 1.31 -5.26
CA ASN A 103 -8.81 1.22 -3.83
C ASN A 103 -10.17 0.55 -3.63
N ALA A 104 -10.15 -0.75 -3.44
CA ALA A 104 -11.34 -1.56 -3.27
C ALA A 104 -11.54 -1.91 -1.80
N THR A 105 -12.72 -1.62 -1.26
CA THR A 105 -13.15 -2.03 0.08
C THR A 105 -14.26 -3.06 -0.02
N PHE A 106 -14.24 -4.02 0.88
CA PHE A 106 -15.25 -5.07 0.97
C PHE A 106 -15.46 -5.49 2.42
N ALA A 107 -16.44 -6.33 2.67
CA ALA A 107 -16.70 -6.84 4.01
C ALA A 107 -15.48 -7.61 4.53
N THR A 108 -15.09 -7.31 5.76
CA THR A 108 -13.99 -7.98 6.46
C THR A 108 -14.18 -9.49 6.46
N ASP A 109 -13.18 -10.23 5.99
CA ASP A 109 -13.24 -11.68 5.91
C ASP A 109 -11.89 -12.32 6.24
N ILE A 110 -11.95 -13.59 6.72
CA ILE A 110 -10.79 -14.44 6.99
C ILE A 110 -10.95 -15.69 6.15
N LYS A 111 -10.19 -15.78 5.07
CA LYS A 111 -10.24 -16.94 4.16
C LYS A 111 -8.84 -17.45 3.89
N GLN A 112 -8.75 -18.75 3.71
CA GLN A 112 -7.48 -19.39 3.37
C GLN A 112 -7.00 -18.99 1.96
N TYR A 113 -7.92 -18.87 1.01
CA TYR A 113 -7.58 -18.59 -0.38
C TYR A 113 -8.21 -17.28 -0.85
N TRP A 114 -7.41 -16.49 -1.56
CA TRP A 114 -7.83 -15.30 -2.28
C TRP A 114 -7.40 -15.42 -3.73
N ARG A 115 -8.19 -14.87 -4.64
CA ARG A 115 -7.89 -14.89 -6.06
C ARG A 115 -8.28 -13.57 -6.72
N LEU A 116 -7.30 -12.92 -7.36
CA LEU A 116 -7.57 -11.79 -8.26
C LEU A 116 -7.66 -12.33 -9.69
N VAL A 117 -8.80 -12.11 -10.32
CA VAL A 117 -9.07 -12.49 -11.71
C VAL A 117 -9.12 -11.23 -12.56
N ILE A 118 -8.34 -11.19 -13.64
CA ILE A 118 -8.32 -10.11 -14.62
C ILE A 118 -8.74 -10.70 -15.95
N THR A 119 -9.89 -10.24 -16.49
CA THR A 119 -10.46 -10.74 -17.74
C THR A 119 -10.48 -9.67 -18.81
N SER A 120 -10.56 -10.11 -20.05
CA SER A 120 -10.63 -9.24 -21.24
C SER A 120 -9.46 -8.26 -21.40
N PRO A 121 -8.20 -8.66 -21.10
CA PRO A 121 -7.07 -7.76 -21.29
C PRO A 121 -6.79 -7.54 -22.78
N ALA A 122 -6.82 -6.28 -23.23
CA ALA A 122 -6.38 -5.92 -24.58
C ALA A 122 -4.86 -6.04 -24.74
N THR A 123 -4.13 -5.90 -23.65
CA THR A 123 -2.67 -6.03 -23.55
C THR A 123 -2.30 -6.87 -22.33
N ALA A 124 -1.08 -7.40 -22.29
CA ALA A 124 -0.61 -8.14 -21.12
C ALA A 124 -0.69 -7.27 -19.85
N PRO A 125 -1.44 -7.70 -18.80
CA PRO A 125 -1.57 -6.95 -17.56
C PRO A 125 -0.23 -6.62 -16.92
N GLN A 126 -0.09 -5.38 -16.44
CA GLN A 126 1.06 -4.86 -15.70
C GLN A 126 0.59 -4.25 -14.39
N ILE A 127 1.19 -4.66 -13.29
CA ILE A 127 0.80 -4.25 -11.94
C ILE A 127 2.07 -3.87 -11.18
N PRO A 128 2.17 -2.63 -10.65
CA PRO A 128 3.33 -2.20 -9.86
C PRO A 128 3.43 -2.97 -8.54
N GLU A 129 2.32 -3.11 -7.86
CA GLU A 129 2.22 -3.78 -6.56
C GLU A 129 0.76 -4.18 -6.33
N LEU A 130 0.52 -5.30 -5.66
CA LEU A 130 -0.80 -5.74 -5.22
C LEU A 130 -0.80 -5.87 -3.70
N PHE A 131 -1.64 -5.08 -3.05
CA PHE A 131 -1.89 -5.19 -1.63
C PHE A 131 -3.26 -5.80 -1.39
N LEU A 132 -3.29 -6.90 -0.65
CA LEU A 132 -4.46 -7.37 0.06
C LEU A 132 -4.18 -7.23 1.55
N THR A 133 -4.99 -6.44 2.23
CA THR A 133 -4.66 -5.94 3.56
C THR A 133 -5.91 -5.69 4.39
N ARG A 134 -5.69 -5.30 5.63
CA ARG A 134 -6.69 -4.78 6.55
C ARG A 134 -6.38 -3.33 6.89
N ASP A 135 -7.42 -2.53 7.09
CA ASP A 135 -7.31 -1.18 7.64
C ASP A 135 -7.05 -1.25 9.16
N TYR A 136 -6.01 -0.53 9.59
CA TYR A 136 -5.75 -0.30 11.02
C TYR A 136 -5.94 1.18 11.31
N THR A 137 -6.90 1.51 12.15
CA THR A 137 -7.16 2.90 12.57
C THR A 137 -6.15 3.30 13.63
N TRP A 138 -5.40 4.38 13.37
CA TRP A 138 -4.53 5.04 14.33
C TRP A 138 -5.22 6.17 15.03
N GLU A 139 -6.31 6.66 14.43
CA GLU A 139 -7.02 7.80 14.93
C GLU A 139 -8.40 7.90 14.28
N SER A 140 -9.42 8.11 15.11
CA SER A 140 -10.82 8.12 14.68
C SER A 140 -11.45 9.51 14.71
N ASP A 141 -10.94 10.45 15.53
CA ASP A 141 -11.53 11.77 15.68
C ASP A 141 -10.82 12.84 14.83
N PRO A 142 -11.52 13.50 13.86
CA PRO A 142 -10.93 14.54 13.04
C PRO A 142 -10.64 15.86 13.78
N HIS A 143 -11.13 16.05 15.00
CA HIS A 143 -11.04 17.32 15.71
C HIS A 143 -9.80 17.50 16.59
N LEU A 144 -8.97 16.47 16.76
CA LEU A 144 -7.85 16.48 17.71
C LEU A 144 -6.48 16.70 17.05
N TYR A 145 -6.41 17.30 15.82
CA TYR A 145 -5.12 17.38 15.09
C TYR A 145 -4.45 18.74 15.12
N GLY A 146 -3.14 18.67 15.29
CA GLY A 146 -2.28 19.61 14.58
C GLY A 146 -2.14 19.13 13.10
N VAL A 147 -2.68 19.88 12.15
CA VAL A 147 -2.42 19.65 10.72
C VAL A 147 -0.92 19.71 10.51
N GLY A 148 -0.33 18.59 10.11
CA GLY A 148 1.10 18.53 9.82
C GLY A 148 1.44 19.37 8.59
N SER A 149 2.65 19.87 8.52
CA SER A 149 3.16 20.54 7.34
C SER A 149 3.35 19.54 6.20
N LEU A 150 3.09 19.99 4.98
CA LEU A 150 3.48 19.30 3.76
C LEU A 150 4.77 19.95 3.25
N ASP A 151 5.86 19.22 3.29
CA ASP A 151 7.15 19.68 2.83
C ASP A 151 7.51 18.99 1.52
N ASN A 152 7.96 19.76 0.52
CA ASN A 152 8.54 19.21 -0.69
C ASN A 152 10.04 19.02 -0.47
N ILE A 153 10.50 17.77 -0.54
CA ILE A 153 11.91 17.43 -0.44
C ILE A 153 12.45 17.25 -1.84
N PHE A 154 13.39 18.10 -2.21
CA PHE A 154 14.09 18.03 -3.47
C PHE A 154 15.43 17.30 -3.29
N ASN A 155 15.76 16.38 -4.20
CA ASN A 155 17.12 15.91 -4.33
C ASN A 155 17.94 16.99 -5.05
N VAL A 156 18.67 17.80 -4.29
CA VAL A 156 19.52 18.87 -4.81
C VAL A 156 20.97 18.48 -4.63
N GLU A 157 21.72 18.40 -5.71
CA GLU A 157 23.17 18.37 -5.67
C GLU A 157 23.68 19.78 -5.84
N ASN A 158 24.49 20.23 -4.88
CA ASN A 158 25.11 21.55 -4.88
C ASN A 158 26.58 21.38 -5.26
N ASP A 159 26.96 21.92 -6.42
CA ASP A 159 28.35 21.94 -6.89
C ASP A 159 28.82 23.38 -7.07
N VAL A 160 30.01 23.67 -6.61
CA VAL A 160 30.66 24.98 -6.77
C VAL A 160 31.58 24.91 -7.99
N ALA A 161 31.22 25.60 -9.07
CA ALA A 161 32.08 25.69 -10.23
C ALA A 161 33.40 26.39 -9.91
N ALA A 162 34.47 26.07 -10.66
CA ALA A 162 35.80 26.63 -10.47
C ALA A 162 35.88 28.19 -10.49
N GLY A 163 34.82 28.87 -10.93
CA GLY A 163 34.65 30.33 -10.89
C GLY A 163 33.86 30.84 -9.67
N GLY A 164 33.59 29.99 -8.64
CA GLY A 164 32.84 30.37 -7.43
C GLY A 164 31.32 30.52 -7.64
N GLN A 165 30.79 30.07 -8.77
CA GLN A 165 29.34 30.04 -8.99
C GLN A 165 28.73 28.75 -8.46
N ASP A 166 27.69 28.88 -7.63
CA ASP A 166 26.90 27.75 -7.18
C ASP A 166 26.04 27.19 -8.32
N ARG A 167 26.11 25.88 -8.52
CA ARG A 167 25.27 25.15 -9.44
C ARG A 167 24.35 24.24 -8.65
N PHE A 168 23.06 24.38 -8.86
CA PHE A 168 22.03 23.52 -8.27
C PHE A 168 21.50 22.57 -9.33
N LEU A 169 21.67 21.28 -9.12
CA LEU A 169 21.07 20.24 -9.95
C LEU A 169 19.95 19.60 -9.15
N VAL A 170 18.72 19.71 -9.66
CA VAL A 170 17.54 19.06 -9.06
C VAL A 170 17.32 17.75 -9.81
N PHE A 171 17.38 16.63 -9.08
CA PHE A 171 17.18 15.29 -9.63
C PHE A 171 15.79 14.77 -9.32
N GLY A 172 15.04 14.42 -10.37
CA GLY A 172 13.71 13.82 -10.27
C GLY A 172 12.62 14.76 -9.75
N ASN A 173 11.46 14.19 -9.50
CA ASN A 173 10.35 14.94 -8.90
C ASN A 173 10.56 15.11 -7.39
N PRO A 174 10.10 16.24 -6.80
CA PRO A 174 10.17 16.43 -5.37
C PRO A 174 9.35 15.34 -4.66
N LYS A 175 9.95 14.76 -3.62
CA LYS A 175 9.22 13.84 -2.73
C LYS A 175 8.45 14.67 -1.70
N LYS A 176 7.21 14.30 -1.47
CA LYS A 176 6.41 14.95 -0.44
C LYS A 176 6.68 14.29 0.91
N GLN A 177 7.06 15.07 1.89
CA GLN A 177 7.11 14.66 3.27
C GLN A 177 5.93 15.29 4.02
N ARG A 178 5.19 14.45 4.71
CA ARG A 178 4.06 14.88 5.54
C ARG A 178 4.41 14.67 7.00
N ASN A 179 4.18 15.69 7.81
CA ASN A 179 4.37 15.62 9.25
C ASN A 179 3.01 15.53 9.91
N TYR A 180 2.82 14.54 10.77
CA TYR A 180 1.56 14.30 11.47
C TYR A 180 1.76 14.37 12.96
N LYS A 181 0.75 14.90 13.63
CA LYS A 181 0.62 14.86 15.08
C LYS A 181 -0.74 14.27 15.42
N VAL A 182 -0.77 13.17 16.14
CA VAL A 182 -1.99 12.54 16.65
C VAL A 182 -2.05 12.80 18.15
N VAL A 183 -3.21 13.24 18.62
CA VAL A 183 -3.47 13.53 20.02
C VAL A 183 -4.79 12.87 20.40
N GLY A 184 -4.87 12.28 21.60
CA GLY A 184 -6.10 11.69 22.10
C GLY A 184 -6.41 10.29 21.54
N ALA A 185 -5.39 9.55 21.11
CA ALA A 185 -5.55 8.14 20.73
C ALA A 185 -6.00 7.32 21.96
N ASP A 186 -6.99 6.45 21.75
CA ASP A 186 -7.49 5.54 22.79
C ASP A 186 -6.60 4.26 22.90
N SER A 187 -6.91 3.40 23.85
CA SER A 187 -6.16 2.17 24.09
C SER A 187 -6.19 1.16 22.91
N THR A 188 -7.25 1.18 22.10
CA THR A 188 -7.32 0.34 20.90
C THR A 188 -6.38 0.87 19.83
N GLN A 189 -6.36 2.16 19.65
CA GLN A 189 -5.48 2.85 18.72
C GLN A 189 -4.02 2.71 19.16
N GLU A 190 -3.74 2.87 20.46
CA GLU A 190 -2.43 2.58 21.05
C GLU A 190 -1.95 1.17 20.68
N THR A 191 -2.80 0.16 20.89
CA THR A 191 -2.48 -1.23 20.57
C THR A 191 -2.12 -1.41 19.09
N ASN A 192 -2.88 -0.78 18.18
CA ASN A 192 -2.60 -0.81 16.75
C ASN A 192 -1.27 -0.14 16.41
N ILE A 193 -0.97 1.00 17.06
CA ILE A 193 0.28 1.76 16.87
C ILE A 193 1.48 0.97 17.38
N LEU A 194 1.39 0.39 18.58
CA LEU A 194 2.46 -0.43 19.16
C LEU A 194 2.71 -1.69 18.34
N THR A 195 1.65 -2.36 17.89
CA THR A 195 1.74 -3.54 17.03
C THR A 195 2.45 -3.21 15.73
N PHE A 196 2.07 -2.10 15.10
CA PHE A 196 2.73 -1.60 13.90
C PHE A 196 4.21 -1.27 14.17
N ASN A 197 4.50 -0.50 15.23
CA ASN A 197 5.86 -0.05 15.53
C ASN A 197 6.79 -1.24 15.81
N ASN A 198 6.30 -2.24 16.54
CA ASN A 198 7.06 -3.46 16.85
C ASN A 198 7.28 -4.35 15.61
N ALA A 199 6.29 -4.45 14.73
CA ALA A 199 6.38 -5.29 13.53
C ALA A 199 7.11 -4.60 12.37
N TRP A 200 7.09 -3.28 12.31
CA TRP A 200 7.44 -2.55 11.10
C TRP A 200 8.67 -1.63 11.22
N ALA A 201 8.86 -0.98 12.38
CA ALA A 201 10.02 -0.15 12.72
C ALA A 201 10.57 0.71 11.56
N GLY A 202 9.71 1.19 10.66
CA GLY A 202 10.10 2.05 9.52
C GLY A 202 10.89 1.37 8.40
N SER A 203 10.99 0.04 8.38
CA SER A 203 11.88 -0.67 7.44
C SER A 203 11.33 -0.78 6.02
N LYS A 204 10.01 -0.76 5.84
CA LYS A 204 9.36 -0.98 4.55
C LYS A 204 8.28 0.06 4.25
N PRO A 205 8.01 0.39 2.97
CA PRO A 205 6.87 1.24 2.61
C PRO A 205 5.53 0.57 2.95
N PHE A 206 4.53 1.40 3.22
CA PHE A 206 3.16 0.98 3.50
C PHE A 206 2.16 2.04 3.04
N TRP A 207 0.87 1.73 3.05
CA TRP A 207 -0.18 2.68 2.73
C TRP A 207 -0.66 3.42 3.97
N LEU A 208 -0.73 4.73 3.85
CA LEU A 208 -1.30 5.64 4.85
C LEU A 208 -2.52 6.34 4.27
N PHE A 209 -3.65 6.26 4.94
CA PHE A 209 -4.82 7.07 4.67
C PHE A 209 -4.78 8.30 5.55
N ASP A 210 -4.78 9.47 4.96
CA ASP A 210 -4.62 10.73 5.67
C ASP A 210 -5.91 11.57 5.76
N HIS A 211 -5.80 12.75 6.34
CA HIS A 211 -6.89 13.69 6.51
C HIS A 211 -7.44 14.26 5.21
N SER A 212 -6.68 14.25 4.14
CA SER A 212 -7.15 14.63 2.80
C SER A 212 -8.04 13.56 2.16
N SER A 213 -8.30 12.46 2.88
CA SER A 213 -9.06 11.30 2.42
C SER A 213 -8.39 10.58 1.24
N GLU A 214 -7.06 10.62 1.20
CA GLU A 214 -6.25 9.99 0.19
C GLU A 214 -5.42 8.84 0.77
N TRP A 215 -5.25 7.78 0.01
CA TRP A 215 -4.27 6.73 0.28
C TRP A 215 -2.94 7.10 -0.35
N ILE A 216 -1.90 7.14 0.47
CA ILE A 216 -0.55 7.54 0.07
C ILE A 216 0.40 6.39 0.36
N TYR A 217 1.19 6.01 -0.63
CA TYR A 217 2.22 5.00 -0.46
C TYR A 217 3.53 5.63 -0.05
N GLY A 218 4.14 5.15 1.02
CA GLY A 218 5.37 5.74 1.53
C GLY A 218 5.94 5.01 2.74
N LYS A 219 6.86 5.65 3.42
CA LYS A 219 7.52 5.10 4.60
C LYS A 219 7.68 6.13 5.72
N LEU A 220 7.84 5.66 6.94
CA LEU A 220 8.25 6.53 8.05
C LEU A 220 9.69 7.00 7.85
N VAL A 221 9.96 8.25 8.18
CA VAL A 221 11.32 8.81 8.22
C VAL A 221 12.03 8.44 9.52
N SER A 222 11.25 8.26 10.60
CA SER A 222 11.73 7.86 11.93
C SER A 222 10.69 6.95 12.60
N PRO A 223 11.09 6.12 13.58
CA PRO A 223 10.14 5.37 14.39
C PRO A 223 9.11 6.27 15.07
N LEU A 224 7.93 5.73 15.32
CA LEU A 224 6.87 6.42 16.06
C LEU A 224 7.30 6.62 17.52
N ASN A 225 7.09 7.82 18.02
CA ASN A 225 7.37 8.17 19.41
C ASN A 225 6.05 8.36 20.15
N LEU A 226 5.61 7.30 20.84
CA LEU A 226 4.36 7.30 21.60
C LEU A 226 4.59 7.98 22.95
N LYS A 227 3.70 8.93 23.31
CA LYS A 227 3.68 9.62 24.60
C LYS A 227 2.37 9.31 25.30
N ILE A 228 2.42 9.18 26.61
CA ILE A 228 1.24 9.05 27.46
C ILE A 228 0.91 10.46 27.96
N ASP A 229 -0.26 10.97 27.58
CA ASP A 229 -0.69 12.33 27.99
C ASP A 229 -1.54 12.27 29.25
N ASP A 230 -2.38 11.22 29.40
CA ASP A 230 -3.21 10.95 30.57
C ASP A 230 -3.61 9.48 30.60
N MET A 231 -4.38 9.05 31.59
CA MET A 231 -4.84 7.66 31.70
C MET A 231 -5.66 7.26 30.46
N ASN A 232 -5.12 6.31 29.69
CA ASN A 232 -5.68 5.81 28.41
C ASN A 232 -5.78 6.88 27.30
N ILE A 233 -5.00 7.95 27.38
CA ILE A 233 -4.89 8.98 26.33
C ILE A 233 -3.45 9.07 25.89
N TYR A 234 -3.24 8.90 24.59
CA TYR A 234 -1.91 8.81 23.98
C TYR A 234 -1.76 9.84 22.86
N SER A 235 -0.54 10.29 22.66
CA SER A 235 -0.19 11.12 21.50
C SER A 235 1.08 10.63 20.85
N PHE A 236 1.24 10.93 19.56
CA PHE A 236 2.46 10.63 18.83
C PHE A 236 2.63 11.54 17.62
N ASP A 237 3.89 11.79 17.29
CA ASP A 237 4.27 12.54 16.11
C ASP A 237 4.99 11.60 15.14
N PHE A 238 4.77 11.79 13.83
CA PHE A 238 5.53 11.05 12.83
C PHE A 238 5.70 11.82 11.53
N LYS A 239 6.75 11.46 10.81
CA LYS A 239 7.06 11.97 9.47
C LYS A 239 6.93 10.86 8.47
N PHE A 240 6.13 11.09 7.44
CA PHE A 240 5.86 10.14 6.38
C PHE A 240 6.40 10.67 5.06
N LEU A 241 7.28 9.92 4.43
CA LEU A 241 7.87 10.25 3.13
C LEU A 241 7.18 9.43 2.05
N GLU A 242 6.54 10.13 1.11
CA GLU A 242 5.91 9.53 -0.05
C GLU A 242 6.96 8.84 -0.94
N VAL A 243 6.65 7.63 -1.39
CA VAL A 243 7.41 6.90 -2.41
C VAL A 243 6.63 7.01 -3.71
N LEU A 244 7.24 7.66 -4.70
CA LEU A 244 6.68 7.79 -6.04
C LEU A 244 7.21 6.66 -6.93
N PRO A 245 6.43 6.20 -7.94
CA PRO A 245 6.88 5.23 -8.92
C PRO A 245 7.98 5.77 -9.84
#